data_bd92ad9adfabc41b03a2b19676ab291c
#
_entry.id   bd92ad9adfabc41b03a2b19676ab291c
#
_cell.length_a   1.000
_cell.length_b   1.000
_cell.length_c   1.000
_cell.angle_alpha   90.00
_cell.angle_beta   90.00
_cell.angle_gamma   90.00
#
_symmetry.space_group_name_H-M   'P 1'
#
loop_
_entity.id
_entity.type
_entity.pdbx_description
1 polymer ?
#
loop_
_entity_poly.entity_id
_entity_poly.type
_entity_poly.pdbx_seq_one_letter_code
_entity_poly.pdbx_strand_id
1 'polypeptide(L)'
;MSARPSPPSALPDPDDPRQVLAYWIRRLRVDKGWSQERLALECELDRTYVSAVERSRWNVSLANIERLARALDTPIWLLLKPPTAQDAP
;
A
#
# COMPACT_ATOMS: atom_id res chain seq x y z
N MET A 1 16.84 -3.84 -17.92
CA MET A 1 15.43 -4.26 -17.99
C MET A 1 14.77 -4.08 -16.63
N SER A 2 13.73 -3.31 -16.58
CA SER A 2 13.06 -3.09 -15.30
C SER A 2 12.17 -4.28 -14.97
N ALA A 3 12.23 -4.71 -13.71
CA ALA A 3 11.35 -5.76 -13.24
C ALA A 3 9.94 -5.20 -13.08
N ARG A 4 8.95 -6.03 -13.38
CA ARG A 4 7.57 -5.66 -13.10
C ARG A 4 7.36 -5.61 -11.59
N PRO A 5 6.57 -4.64 -11.09
CA PRO A 5 6.17 -4.67 -9.69
C PRO A 5 5.50 -6.00 -9.35
N SER A 6 5.81 -6.53 -8.18
CA SER A 6 5.25 -7.81 -7.74
C SER A 6 4.19 -7.56 -6.66
N PRO A 7 3.06 -8.28 -6.72
CA PRO A 7 2.08 -8.21 -5.63
C PRO A 7 2.65 -8.79 -4.35
N PRO A 8 2.01 -8.54 -3.21
CA PRO A 8 2.42 -9.18 -1.96
C PRO A 8 2.36 -10.70 -2.09
N SER A 9 3.37 -11.40 -1.57
CA SER A 9 3.47 -12.85 -1.69
C SER A 9 2.72 -13.61 -0.58
N ALA A 10 2.33 -12.91 0.49
CA ALA A 10 1.67 -13.52 1.64
C ALA A 10 0.69 -12.54 2.25
N LEU A 11 -0.29 -13.09 2.97
CA LEU A 11 -1.22 -12.26 3.74
C LEU A 11 -0.53 -11.69 4.98
N PRO A 12 -0.87 -10.46 5.38
CA PRO A 12 -0.27 -9.85 6.56
C PRO A 12 -0.89 -10.40 7.84
N ASP A 13 -0.21 -10.13 8.97
CA ASP A 13 -0.79 -10.37 10.28
C ASP A 13 -2.03 -9.45 10.44
N PRO A 14 -3.23 -10.01 10.62
CA PRO A 14 -4.45 -9.19 10.72
C PRO A 14 -4.48 -8.28 11.94
N ASP A 15 -3.66 -8.56 12.95
CA ASP A 15 -3.59 -7.76 14.16
C ASP A 15 -2.52 -6.67 14.09
N ASP A 16 -1.76 -6.62 13.01
CA ASP A 16 -0.75 -5.58 12.81
C ASP A 16 -1.23 -4.59 11.74
N PRO A 17 -1.70 -3.40 12.14
CA PRO A 17 -2.26 -2.45 11.19
C PRO A 17 -1.23 -1.94 10.17
N ARG A 18 0.05 -1.91 10.53
CA ARG A 18 1.09 -1.51 9.57
C ARG A 18 1.28 -2.55 8.48
N GLN A 19 1.21 -3.83 8.83
CA GLN A 19 1.29 -4.89 7.84
C GLN A 19 0.05 -4.92 6.95
N VAL A 20 -1.13 -4.69 7.53
CA VAL A 20 -2.38 -4.63 6.77
C VAL A 20 -2.32 -3.48 5.77
N LEU A 21 -1.91 -2.30 6.22
CA LEU A 21 -1.79 -1.13 5.35
C LEU A 21 -0.76 -1.38 4.24
N ALA A 22 0.40 -1.90 4.59
CA ALA A 22 1.47 -2.18 3.61
C ALA A 22 0.99 -3.15 2.53
N TYR A 23 0.24 -4.17 2.92
CA TYR A 23 -0.33 -5.14 1.98
C TYR A 23 -1.22 -4.45 0.95
N TRP A 24 -2.19 -3.65 1.41
CA TRP A 24 -3.13 -3.01 0.51
C TRP A 24 -2.48 -1.95 -0.38
N ILE A 25 -1.57 -1.17 0.18
CA ILE A 25 -0.86 -0.16 -0.60
C ILE A 25 -0.11 -0.83 -1.75
N ARG A 26 0.64 -1.87 -1.46
CA ARG A 26 1.40 -2.58 -2.50
C ARG A 26 0.46 -3.26 -3.51
N ARG A 27 -0.57 -3.94 -3.02
CA ARG A 27 -1.51 -4.65 -3.87
C ARG A 27 -2.21 -3.72 -4.87
N LEU A 28 -2.78 -2.64 -4.34
CA LEU A 28 -3.53 -1.70 -5.17
C LEU A 28 -2.61 -0.93 -6.11
N ARG A 29 -1.40 -0.61 -5.67
CA ARG A 29 -0.41 0.03 -6.53
C ARG A 29 -0.04 -0.88 -7.71
N VAL A 30 0.25 -2.14 -7.43
CA VAL A 30 0.61 -3.10 -8.47
C VAL A 30 -0.55 -3.36 -9.43
N ASP A 31 -1.78 -3.40 -8.91
CA ASP A 31 -2.98 -3.55 -9.73
C ASP A 31 -3.13 -2.40 -10.73
N LYS A 32 -2.67 -1.21 -10.36
CA LYS A 32 -2.66 -0.05 -11.28
C LYS A 32 -1.44 -0.07 -12.22
N GLY A 33 -0.52 -0.98 -12.05
CA GLY A 33 0.72 -1.01 -12.82
C GLY A 33 1.71 0.08 -12.43
N TRP A 34 1.59 0.63 -11.23
CA TRP A 34 2.41 1.75 -10.78
C TRP A 34 3.66 1.31 -10.04
N SER A 35 4.75 2.03 -10.26
CA SER A 35 5.94 1.94 -9.42
C SER A 35 5.70 2.68 -8.09
N GLN A 36 6.60 2.48 -7.13
CA GLN A 36 6.57 3.26 -5.89
C GLN A 36 6.75 4.75 -6.17
N GLU A 37 7.60 5.10 -7.15
CA GLU A 37 7.77 6.49 -7.57
C GLU A 37 6.48 7.08 -8.11
N ARG A 38 5.74 6.32 -8.91
CA ARG A 38 4.47 6.79 -9.45
C ARG A 38 3.46 7.04 -8.34
N LEU A 39 3.34 6.11 -7.40
CA LEU A 39 2.42 6.30 -6.28
C LEU A 39 2.81 7.52 -5.45
N ALA A 40 4.09 7.68 -5.15
CA ALA A 40 4.58 8.83 -4.38
C ALA A 40 4.22 10.14 -5.09
N LEU A 41 4.40 10.20 -6.39
CA LEU A 41 4.05 11.37 -7.20
C LEU A 41 2.54 11.65 -7.12
N GLU A 42 1.71 10.62 -7.26
CA GLU A 42 0.26 10.78 -7.25
C GLU A 42 -0.29 11.24 -5.90
N CYS A 43 0.35 10.83 -4.80
CA CYS A 43 -0.08 11.25 -3.46
C CYS A 43 0.75 12.40 -2.88
N GLU A 44 1.67 12.96 -3.66
CA GLU A 44 2.54 14.06 -3.22
C GLU A 44 3.34 13.70 -1.96
N LEU A 45 3.84 12.47 -1.92
CA LEU A 45 4.69 11.97 -0.84
C LEU A 45 6.06 11.62 -1.41
N ASP A 46 7.04 11.51 -0.52
CA ASP A 46 8.38 11.09 -0.91
C ASP A 46 8.40 9.60 -1.22
N ARG A 47 9.15 9.20 -2.25
CA ARG A 47 9.28 7.78 -2.60
C ARG A 47 9.84 6.95 -1.44
N THR A 48 10.80 7.50 -0.71
CA THR A 48 11.38 6.82 0.46
C THR A 48 10.31 6.55 1.50
N TYR A 49 9.38 7.48 1.68
CA TYR A 49 8.27 7.31 2.60
C TYR A 49 7.34 6.17 2.14
N VAL A 50 6.96 6.16 0.86
CA VAL A 50 6.12 5.09 0.31
C VAL A 50 6.80 3.73 0.46
N SER A 51 8.10 3.66 0.17
CA SER A 51 8.87 2.43 0.35
C SER A 51 8.86 1.95 1.79
N ALA A 52 9.03 2.86 2.76
CA ALA A 52 9.01 2.51 4.18
C ALA A 52 7.62 2.03 4.62
N VAL A 53 6.56 2.65 4.12
CA VAL A 53 5.19 2.22 4.40
C VAL A 53 4.97 0.79 3.91
N GLU A 54 5.42 0.49 2.69
CA GLU A 54 5.25 -0.85 2.12
C GLU A 54 6.10 -1.91 2.84
N ARG A 55 7.12 -1.50 3.59
CA ARG A 55 7.91 -2.41 4.42
C ARG A 55 7.41 -2.46 5.87
N SER A 56 6.29 -1.86 6.17
CA SER A 56 5.68 -1.84 7.51
C SER A 56 6.59 -1.22 8.58
N ARG A 57 7.43 -0.26 8.17
CA ARG A 57 8.46 0.27 9.05
C ARG A 57 8.06 1.50 9.84
N TRP A 58 7.10 2.27 9.34
CA TRP A 58 6.77 3.57 9.92
C TRP A 58 5.30 3.63 10.32
N ASN A 59 5.03 4.44 11.33
CA ASN A 59 3.67 4.85 11.63
C ASN A 59 3.23 5.84 10.57
N VAL A 60 2.02 5.64 10.06
CA VAL A 60 1.48 6.47 9.00
C VAL A 60 0.36 7.31 9.58
N SER A 61 0.43 8.62 9.39
CA SER A 61 -0.63 9.52 9.86
C SER A 61 -1.92 9.26 9.10
N LEU A 62 -3.06 9.58 9.74
CA LEU A 62 -4.34 9.49 9.06
C LEU A 62 -4.38 10.35 7.81
N ALA A 63 -3.75 11.53 7.84
CA ALA A 63 -3.69 12.41 6.69
C ALA A 63 -2.98 11.74 5.51
N ASN A 64 -1.90 11.02 5.78
CA ASN A 64 -1.18 10.32 4.71
C ASN A 64 -1.92 9.07 4.24
N ILE A 65 -2.61 8.37 5.14
CA ILE A 65 -3.49 7.26 4.72
C ILE A 65 -4.57 7.79 3.78
N GLU A 66 -5.14 8.95 4.09
CA GLU A 66 -6.14 9.58 3.24
C GLU A 66 -5.58 9.91 1.86
N ARG A 67 -4.37 10.45 1.79
CA ARG A 67 -3.70 10.73 0.50
C ARG A 67 -3.50 9.48 -0.32
N LEU A 68 -3.02 8.41 0.34
CA LEU A 68 -2.81 7.12 -0.32
C LEU A 68 -4.12 6.53 -0.83
N ALA A 69 -5.16 6.55 -0.02
CA ALA A 69 -6.47 6.03 -0.40
C ALA A 69 -7.03 6.78 -1.61
N ARG A 70 -6.89 8.10 -1.61
CA ARG A 70 -7.38 8.94 -2.69
C ARG A 70 -6.65 8.65 -4.00
N ALA A 71 -5.32 8.53 -3.94
CA ALA A 71 -4.52 8.22 -5.12
C ALA A 71 -4.83 6.83 -5.67
N LEU A 72 -5.17 5.89 -4.80
CA LEU A 72 -5.48 4.52 -5.18
C LEU A 72 -6.98 4.29 -5.45
N ASP A 73 -7.78 5.35 -5.42
CA ASP A 73 -9.22 5.28 -5.68
C ASP A 73 -9.94 4.26 -4.81
N THR A 74 -9.62 4.25 -3.52
CA THR A 74 -10.18 3.31 -2.58
C THR A 74 -10.64 4.03 -1.31
N PRO A 75 -11.66 3.51 -0.61
CA PRO A 75 -12.04 4.09 0.66
C PRO A 75 -10.97 3.79 1.73
N ILE A 76 -10.82 4.72 2.67
CA ILE A 76 -9.80 4.60 3.72
C ILE A 76 -9.95 3.30 4.50
N TRP A 77 -11.17 2.91 4.83
CA TRP A 77 -11.40 1.72 5.65
C TRP A 77 -10.86 0.45 5.00
N LEU A 78 -10.84 0.39 3.67
CA LEU A 78 -10.30 -0.78 2.98
C LEU A 78 -8.81 -0.97 3.29
N LEU A 79 -8.06 0.12 3.37
CA LEU A 79 -6.63 0.05 3.64
C LEU A 79 -6.31 -0.49 5.04
N LEU A 80 -7.28 -0.50 5.92
CA LEU A 80 -7.12 -0.98 7.31
C LEU A 80 -7.90 -2.27 7.58
N LYS A 81 -8.57 -2.81 6.57
CA LYS A 81 -9.33 -4.05 6.69
C LYS A 81 -8.41 -5.24 6.48
N PRO A 82 -8.26 -6.14 7.46
CA PRO A 82 -7.45 -7.33 7.25
C PRO A 82 -7.92 -8.12 6.02
N PRO A 83 -7.03 -8.40 5.06
CA PRO A 83 -7.41 -9.18 3.89
C PRO A 83 -7.61 -10.65 4.26
N THR A 84 -8.48 -11.31 3.51
CA THR A 84 -8.76 -12.74 3.67
C THR A 84 -8.07 -13.52 2.55
N ALA A 85 -8.19 -14.85 2.58
CA ALA A 85 -7.65 -15.70 1.52
C ALA A 85 -8.25 -15.35 0.14
N GLN A 86 -9.47 -14.82 0.12
CA GLN A 86 -10.12 -14.38 -1.12
C GLN A 86 -9.49 -13.11 -1.70
N ASP A 87 -8.81 -12.34 -0.86
CA ASP A 87 -8.11 -11.13 -1.28
C ASP A 87 -6.66 -11.42 -1.70
N ALA A 88 -6.20 -12.65 -1.63
CA ALA A 88 -4.85 -13.02 -2.03
C ALA A 88 -4.69 -12.86 -3.55
N PRO A 89 -3.50 -12.42 -4.01
CA PRO A 89 -3.25 -12.27 -5.43
C PRO A 89 -3.18 -13.61 -6.17
#